data_90beb23f5a8f09a2f5ba1b4876f861b1
#
_entry.id   90beb23f5a8f09a2f5ba1b4876f861b1
#
_cell.length_a   1.000
_cell.length_b   1.000
_cell.length_c   1.000
_cell.angle_alpha   90.00
_cell.angle_beta   90.00
_cell.angle_gamma   90.00
#
_symmetry.space_group_name_H-M   'P 1'
#
loop_
_entity.id
_entity.type
_entity.pdbx_description
1 polymer ?
#
loop_
_entity_poly.entity_id
_entity_poly.type
_entity_poly.pdbx_seq_one_letter_code
_entity_poly.pdbx_strand_id
1 'polypeptide(L)'
;IRVALTRINVEFRLIHNSKDIFHAQPATNIKQRITQLCGKDMAKDLITAQTDTNIVSIRGFIGRPEFAKKNQPNQYLFVNGRFFKSPLLHKAIVKAYGNLIPDSTSPSYFLFLEIEPGSMDVNIHPSKTEIKFENDSVIFEIVTACVKEAIGEGSFVPSIDFDTEGAPEIP
;
A
#
# COMPACT_ATOMS: atom_id res chain seq x y z
N ILE A 1 2.35 14.62 -2.88
CA ILE A 1 2.04 13.43 -2.05
C ILE A 1 3.13 12.36 -2.18
N ARG A 2 3.49 11.96 -3.40
CA ARG A 2 4.46 10.88 -3.63
C ARG A 2 5.79 11.07 -2.89
N VAL A 3 6.37 12.24 -2.98
CA VAL A 3 7.63 12.56 -2.30
C VAL A 3 7.45 12.55 -0.79
N ALA A 4 6.33 13.10 -0.31
CA ALA A 4 6.04 13.13 1.12
C ALA A 4 5.91 11.73 1.71
N LEU A 5 5.42 10.76 0.95
CA LEU A 5 5.32 9.36 1.38
C LEU A 5 6.68 8.68 1.51
N THR A 6 7.68 9.13 0.75
CA THR A 6 9.03 8.53 0.80
C THR A 6 9.98 9.26 1.74
N ARG A 7 9.59 10.44 2.23
CA ARG A 7 10.41 11.28 3.10
C ARG A 7 9.64 11.66 4.36
N ILE A 8 9.35 10.67 5.18
CA ILE A 8 8.51 10.87 6.37
C ILE A 8 9.11 11.80 7.40
N ASN A 9 10.44 11.90 7.45
CA ASN A 9 11.15 12.76 8.40
C ASN A 9 11.25 14.22 7.96
N VAL A 10 10.66 14.57 6.82
CA VAL A 10 10.69 15.93 6.27
C VAL A 10 9.29 16.53 6.37
N GLU A 11 9.24 17.81 6.70
CA GLU A 11 8.00 18.57 6.68
C GLU A 11 7.66 18.97 5.25
N PHE A 12 6.41 18.81 4.86
CA PHE A 12 5.91 19.22 3.56
C PHE A 12 4.68 20.09 3.71
N ARG A 13 4.64 21.15 2.92
CA ARG A 13 3.49 22.06 2.86
C ARG A 13 3.17 22.34 1.40
N LEU A 14 1.92 22.14 1.03
CA LEU A 14 1.45 22.46 -0.31
C LEU A 14 0.45 23.61 -0.22
N ILE A 15 0.78 24.70 -0.90
CA ILE A 15 -0.07 25.89 -0.96
C ILE A 15 -0.52 26.10 -2.41
N HIS A 16 -1.81 26.32 -2.60
CA HIS A 16 -2.37 26.64 -3.90
C HIS A 16 -3.38 27.78 -3.73
N ASN A 17 -3.24 28.83 -4.53
CA ASN A 17 -4.10 30.03 -4.46
C ASN A 17 -4.19 30.57 -3.01
N SER A 18 -3.05 30.69 -2.34
CA SER A 18 -2.91 31.20 -0.96
C SER A 18 -3.64 30.35 0.09
N LYS A 19 -4.03 29.12 -0.27
CA LYS A 19 -4.65 28.18 0.67
C LYS A 19 -3.77 26.95 0.84
N ASP A 20 -3.67 26.48 2.07
CA ASP A 20 -2.99 25.24 2.36
C ASP A 20 -3.80 24.06 1.84
N ILE A 21 -3.23 23.30 0.91
CA ILE A 21 -3.83 22.05 0.44
C ILE A 21 -3.52 20.94 1.45
N PHE A 22 -2.27 20.85 1.90
CA PHE A 22 -1.90 20.05 3.04
C PHE A 22 -0.64 20.60 3.71
N HIS A 23 -0.50 20.28 4.98
CA HIS A 23 0.70 20.57 5.76
C HIS A 23 1.05 19.32 6.56
N ALA A 24 2.09 18.62 6.16
CA ALA A 24 2.53 17.38 6.79
C ALA A 24 3.79 17.64 7.62
N GLN A 25 3.69 17.50 8.93
CA GLN A 25 4.82 17.57 9.84
C GLN A 25 5.72 16.35 9.69
N PRO A 26 6.99 16.41 10.15
CA PRO A 26 7.81 15.21 10.21
C PRO A 26 7.06 14.09 10.93
N ALA A 27 7.05 12.91 10.33
CA ALA A 27 6.34 11.76 10.87
C ALA A 27 7.32 10.70 11.40
N THR A 28 6.90 9.92 12.37
CA THR A 28 7.73 8.86 12.95
C THR A 28 7.59 7.53 12.19
N ASN A 29 6.49 7.37 11.45
CA ASN A 29 6.27 6.17 10.65
C ASN A 29 5.38 6.48 9.45
N ILE A 30 5.30 5.52 8.54
CA ILE A 30 4.52 5.66 7.28
C ILE A 30 3.03 5.84 7.56
N LYS A 31 2.48 5.12 8.52
CA LYS A 31 1.06 5.22 8.83
C LYS A 31 0.68 6.62 9.30
N GLN A 32 1.52 7.23 10.11
CA GLN A 32 1.32 8.62 10.54
C GLN A 32 1.36 9.57 9.34
N ARG A 33 2.29 9.37 8.41
CA ARG A 33 2.38 10.18 7.19
C ARG A 33 1.14 10.03 6.32
N ILE A 34 0.64 8.81 6.15
CA ILE A 34 -0.59 8.56 5.40
C ILE A 34 -1.77 9.27 6.07
N THR A 35 -1.84 9.23 7.40
CA THR A 35 -2.88 9.95 8.14
C THR A 35 -2.84 11.45 7.87
N GLN A 36 -1.64 12.05 7.83
CA GLN A 36 -1.48 13.47 7.53
C GLN A 36 -1.93 13.84 6.12
N LEU A 37 -1.69 12.97 5.15
CA LEU A 37 -1.95 13.25 3.74
C LEU A 37 -3.35 12.85 3.30
N CYS A 38 -3.90 11.77 3.84
CA CYS A 38 -5.12 11.14 3.36
C CYS A 38 -6.24 11.14 4.40
N GLY A 39 -5.97 11.55 5.63
CA GLY A 39 -6.96 11.62 6.70
C GLY A 39 -7.01 10.39 7.59
N LYS A 40 -7.59 10.57 8.77
CA LYS A 40 -7.67 9.52 9.79
C LYS A 40 -8.55 8.34 9.37
N ASP A 41 -9.64 8.62 8.68
CA ASP A 41 -10.57 7.58 8.25
C ASP A 41 -9.91 6.63 7.27
N MET A 42 -9.12 7.16 6.34
CA MET A 42 -8.34 6.34 5.42
C MET A 42 -7.35 5.47 6.16
N ALA A 43 -6.65 6.02 7.14
CA ALA A 43 -5.62 5.29 7.86
C ALA A 43 -6.19 4.16 8.72
N LYS A 44 -7.40 4.31 9.26
CA LYS A 44 -8.07 3.26 10.05
C LYS A 44 -8.42 2.05 9.22
N ASP A 45 -8.66 2.24 7.93
CA ASP A 45 -9.09 1.19 7.03
C ASP A 45 -7.93 0.41 6.41
N LEU A 46 -6.72 0.68 6.86
CA LEU A 46 -5.52 0.06 6.32
C LEU A 46 -5.10 -1.17 7.11
N ILE A 47 -4.66 -2.18 6.37
CA ILE A 47 -4.09 -3.41 6.90
C ILE A 47 -2.60 -3.40 6.57
N THR A 48 -1.76 -3.80 7.52
CA THR A 48 -0.33 -3.94 7.29
C THR A 48 -0.04 -5.10 6.33
N ALA A 49 0.77 -4.85 5.31
CA ALA A 49 1.26 -5.87 4.39
C ALA A 49 2.78 -5.89 4.45
N GLN A 50 3.36 -7.05 4.69
CA GLN A 50 4.80 -7.20 4.81
C GLN A 50 5.23 -8.59 4.41
N THR A 51 6.30 -8.67 3.62
CA THR A 51 6.98 -9.93 3.34
C THR A 51 8.44 -9.66 3.01
N ASP A 52 9.30 -10.60 3.36
CA ASP A 52 10.72 -10.54 3.05
C ASP A 52 11.10 -11.82 2.31
N THR A 53 11.59 -11.68 1.08
CA THR A 53 12.08 -12.79 0.27
C THR A 53 13.47 -12.46 -0.26
N ASN A 54 14.14 -13.44 -0.84
CA ASN A 54 15.44 -13.22 -1.48
C ASN A 54 15.35 -12.34 -2.72
N ILE A 55 14.17 -12.22 -3.30
CA ILE A 55 13.96 -11.49 -4.56
C ILE A 55 13.47 -10.07 -4.29
N VAL A 56 12.51 -9.92 -3.38
CA VAL A 56 11.92 -8.63 -3.06
C VAL A 56 11.46 -8.60 -1.61
N SER A 57 11.64 -7.45 -0.97
CA SER A 57 11.01 -7.15 0.33
C SER A 57 9.89 -6.16 0.10
N ILE A 58 8.73 -6.41 0.71
CA ILE A 58 7.55 -5.58 0.57
C ILE A 58 7.10 -5.13 1.95
N ARG A 59 6.84 -3.83 2.07
CA ARG A 59 6.29 -3.23 3.29
C ARG A 59 5.26 -2.20 2.92
N GLY A 60 4.24 -2.05 3.74
CA GLY A 60 3.25 -1.00 3.54
C GLY A 60 1.89 -1.39 4.03
N PHE A 61 0.89 -0.85 3.36
CA PHE A 61 -0.50 -0.97 3.78
C PHE A 61 -1.40 -1.18 2.59
N ILE A 62 -2.46 -1.94 2.81
CA ILE A 62 -3.53 -2.13 1.83
C ILE A 62 -4.87 -1.81 2.48
N GLY A 63 -5.83 -1.38 1.68
CA GLY A 63 -7.17 -1.10 2.16
C GLY A 63 -7.95 -2.38 2.43
N ARG A 64 -8.81 -2.36 3.46
CA ARG A 64 -9.72 -3.47 3.71
C ARG A 64 -10.67 -3.64 2.52
N PRO A 65 -11.09 -4.87 2.19
CA PRO A 65 -11.96 -5.12 1.05
C PRO A 65 -13.27 -4.32 1.09
N GLU A 66 -13.83 -4.12 2.29
CA GLU A 66 -15.09 -3.39 2.47
C GLU A 66 -15.02 -1.94 2.02
N PHE A 67 -13.82 -1.37 1.95
CA PHE A 67 -13.60 0.04 1.62
C PHE A 67 -13.05 0.26 0.22
N ALA A 68 -13.12 -0.75 -0.65
CA ALA A 68 -12.75 -0.58 -2.05
C ALA A 68 -13.65 0.47 -2.72
N LYS A 69 -13.06 1.30 -3.56
CA LYS A 69 -13.74 2.46 -4.16
C LYS A 69 -13.90 2.31 -5.67
N LYS A 70 -15.00 2.84 -6.19
CA LYS A 70 -15.21 2.93 -7.64
C LYS A 70 -14.31 3.98 -8.27
N ASN A 71 -14.15 5.10 -7.59
CA ASN A 71 -13.40 6.25 -8.10
C ASN A 71 -12.32 6.67 -7.12
N GLN A 72 -11.17 7.04 -7.69
CA GLN A 72 -10.08 7.69 -6.97
C GLN A 72 -9.59 6.94 -5.72
N PRO A 73 -9.30 5.64 -5.83
CA PRO A 73 -8.60 4.98 -4.73
C PRO A 73 -7.19 5.55 -4.60
N ASN A 74 -6.65 5.51 -3.39
CA ASN A 74 -5.26 5.90 -3.15
C ASN A 74 -4.34 4.75 -3.49
N GLN A 75 -3.61 4.83 -4.59
CA GLN A 75 -2.77 3.74 -5.08
C GLN A 75 -1.35 4.23 -5.31
N TYR A 76 -0.43 3.76 -4.49
CA TYR A 76 0.96 4.16 -4.54
C TYR A 76 1.87 2.94 -4.46
N LEU A 77 2.76 2.80 -5.44
CA LEU A 77 3.82 1.81 -5.46
C LEU A 77 5.16 2.53 -5.49
N PHE A 78 6.07 2.08 -4.64
CA PHE A 78 7.43 2.58 -4.62
C PHE A 78 8.40 1.41 -4.70
N VAL A 79 9.50 1.58 -5.41
CA VAL A 79 10.59 0.62 -5.43
C VAL A 79 11.90 1.36 -5.16
N ASN A 80 12.62 0.89 -4.14
CA ASN A 80 13.88 1.52 -3.71
C ASN A 80 13.72 3.05 -3.53
N GLY A 81 12.60 3.48 -2.93
CA GLY A 81 12.30 4.87 -2.65
C GLY A 81 11.77 5.67 -3.84
N ARG A 82 11.51 5.05 -4.98
CA ARG A 82 11.03 5.72 -6.19
C ARG A 82 9.60 5.32 -6.52
N PHE A 83 8.74 6.30 -6.75
CA PHE A 83 7.39 6.05 -7.23
C PHE A 83 7.42 5.41 -8.63
N PHE A 84 6.58 4.40 -8.84
CA PHE A 84 6.40 3.80 -10.15
C PHE A 84 4.96 3.35 -10.36
N LYS A 85 4.61 3.16 -11.61
CA LYS A 85 3.32 2.60 -12.01
C LYS A 85 3.57 1.22 -12.62
N SER A 86 2.75 0.26 -12.24
CA SER A 86 2.87 -1.09 -12.75
C SER A 86 1.48 -1.70 -12.92
N PRO A 87 0.98 -1.77 -14.16
CA PRO A 87 -0.24 -2.51 -14.45
C PRO A 87 -0.15 -3.97 -14.01
N LEU A 88 1.04 -4.56 -14.13
CA LEU A 88 1.30 -5.94 -13.71
C LEU A 88 1.07 -6.12 -12.21
N LEU A 89 1.67 -5.26 -11.38
CA LEU A 89 1.54 -5.37 -9.93
C LEU A 89 0.16 -4.93 -9.45
N HIS A 90 -0.47 -3.99 -10.14
CA HIS A 90 -1.85 -3.65 -9.87
C HIS A 90 -2.75 -4.87 -10.06
N LYS A 91 -2.54 -5.60 -11.15
CA LYS A 91 -3.25 -6.86 -11.42
C LYS A 91 -3.02 -7.89 -10.32
N ALA A 92 -1.78 -8.01 -9.85
CA ALA A 92 -1.44 -8.93 -8.77
C ALA A 92 -2.21 -8.60 -7.49
N ILE A 93 -2.27 -7.32 -7.15
CA ILE A 93 -2.98 -6.84 -5.97
C ILE A 93 -4.48 -7.10 -6.09
N VAL A 94 -5.08 -6.73 -7.21
CA VAL A 94 -6.51 -6.95 -7.44
C VAL A 94 -6.85 -8.44 -7.43
N LYS A 95 -6.00 -9.26 -8.02
CA LYS A 95 -6.16 -10.72 -8.01
C LYS A 95 -6.19 -11.27 -6.58
N ALA A 96 -5.34 -10.71 -5.71
CA ALA A 96 -5.29 -11.15 -4.31
C ALA A 96 -6.60 -10.86 -3.57
N TYR A 97 -7.28 -9.78 -3.90
CA TYR A 97 -8.60 -9.48 -3.33
C TYR A 97 -9.69 -10.43 -3.86
N GLY A 98 -9.57 -10.86 -5.11
CA GLY A 98 -10.53 -11.78 -5.72
C GLY A 98 -11.96 -11.28 -5.64
N ASN A 99 -12.85 -12.14 -5.19
CA ASN A 99 -14.28 -11.84 -5.06
C ASN A 99 -14.64 -11.02 -3.80
N LEU A 100 -13.65 -10.66 -2.99
CA LEU A 100 -13.89 -9.87 -1.79
C LEU A 100 -14.26 -8.43 -2.09
N ILE A 101 -13.97 -7.96 -3.31
CA ILE A 101 -14.34 -6.62 -3.77
C ILE A 101 -15.23 -6.73 -5.01
N PRO A 102 -16.20 -5.81 -5.19
CA PRO A 102 -17.00 -5.75 -6.42
C PRO A 102 -16.15 -5.47 -7.65
N ASP A 103 -16.54 -5.99 -8.81
CA ASP A 103 -15.78 -5.88 -10.07
C ASP A 103 -15.47 -4.45 -10.47
N SER A 104 -16.36 -3.51 -10.16
CA SER A 104 -16.20 -2.10 -10.55
C SER A 104 -15.41 -1.28 -9.54
N THR A 105 -14.81 -1.91 -8.51
CA THR A 105 -14.09 -1.20 -7.46
C THR A 105 -12.62 -1.59 -7.47
N SER A 106 -11.80 -0.75 -6.84
CA SER A 106 -10.37 -0.99 -6.67
C SER A 106 -9.94 -0.69 -5.24
N PRO A 107 -9.00 -1.46 -4.71
CA PRO A 107 -8.49 -1.22 -3.36
C PRO A 107 -7.51 -0.07 -3.34
N SER A 108 -7.35 0.56 -2.18
CA SER A 108 -6.26 1.48 -1.92
C SER A 108 -5.04 0.68 -1.46
N TYR A 109 -3.85 1.15 -1.82
CA TYR A 109 -2.61 0.53 -1.35
C TYR A 109 -1.45 1.52 -1.35
N PHE A 110 -0.55 1.30 -0.38
CA PHE A 110 0.68 2.06 -0.21
C PHE A 110 1.78 1.03 0.02
N LEU A 111 2.40 0.56 -1.05
CA LEU A 111 3.39 -0.53 -0.98
C LEU A 111 4.78 -0.04 -1.37
N PHE A 112 5.73 -0.39 -0.53
CA PHE A 112 7.13 -0.02 -0.67
C PHE A 112 7.94 -1.30 -0.89
N LEU A 113 8.49 -1.43 -2.08
CA LEU A 113 9.28 -2.58 -2.48
C LEU A 113 10.76 -2.24 -2.42
N GLU A 114 11.55 -3.18 -1.94
CA GLU A 114 13.00 -3.12 -2.04
C GLU A 114 13.47 -4.34 -2.82
N ILE A 115 14.26 -4.08 -3.85
CA ILE A 115 14.76 -5.11 -4.76
C ILE A 115 16.21 -4.78 -5.12
N GLU A 116 16.98 -5.81 -5.43
CA GLU A 116 18.35 -5.63 -5.91
C GLU A 116 18.34 -4.75 -7.17
N PRO A 117 19.07 -3.63 -7.19
CA PRO A 117 19.02 -2.72 -8.35
C PRO A 117 19.37 -3.37 -9.68
N GLY A 118 20.25 -4.37 -9.68
CA GLY A 118 20.60 -5.11 -10.88
C GLY A 118 19.50 -5.99 -11.45
N SER A 119 18.44 -6.24 -10.66
CA SER A 119 17.32 -7.08 -11.06
C SER A 119 16.17 -6.31 -11.69
N MET A 120 16.34 -5.02 -11.92
CA MET A 120 15.31 -4.19 -12.51
C MET A 120 15.90 -3.17 -13.46
N ASP A 121 15.12 -2.81 -14.49
CA ASP A 121 15.43 -1.74 -15.42
C ASP A 121 14.44 -0.60 -15.24
N VAL A 122 14.95 0.59 -14.98
CA VAL A 122 14.14 1.80 -14.97
C VAL A 122 14.00 2.26 -16.41
N ASN A 123 12.77 2.36 -16.91
CA ASN A 123 12.52 2.81 -18.26
C ASN A 123 13.10 4.22 -18.47
N ILE A 124 13.73 4.43 -19.63
CA ILE A 124 14.36 5.70 -20.00
C ILE A 124 13.31 6.77 -20.34
N HIS A 125 12.04 6.47 -20.23
CA HIS A 125 10.95 7.43 -20.45
C HIS A 125 11.15 8.67 -19.58
N PRO A 126 10.81 9.88 -20.07
CA PRO A 126 11.02 11.13 -19.31
C PRO A 126 10.40 11.10 -17.91
N SER A 127 9.26 10.43 -17.73
CA SER A 127 8.61 10.31 -16.43
C SER A 127 9.31 9.32 -15.48
N LYS A 128 10.07 8.37 -16.02
CA LYS A 128 10.76 7.31 -15.26
C LYS A 128 9.85 6.59 -14.25
N THR A 129 8.57 6.44 -14.59
CA THR A 129 7.60 5.79 -13.72
C THR A 129 7.38 4.32 -14.05
N GLU A 130 7.87 3.84 -15.20
CA GLU A 130 7.79 2.45 -15.57
C GLU A 130 9.06 1.73 -15.19
N ILE A 131 8.92 0.58 -14.57
CA ILE A 131 10.04 -0.26 -14.15
C ILE A 131 9.79 -1.66 -14.65
N LYS A 132 10.80 -2.26 -15.28
CA LYS A 132 10.76 -3.64 -15.73
C LYS A 132 11.61 -4.47 -14.77
N PHE A 133 11.03 -5.57 -14.30
CA PHE A 133 11.73 -6.48 -13.40
C PHE A 133 12.29 -7.66 -14.18
N GLU A 134 13.44 -8.13 -13.75
CA GLU A 134 14.05 -9.32 -14.35
C GLU A 134 13.16 -10.55 -14.18
N ASN A 135 12.51 -10.67 -13.03
CA ASN A 135 11.64 -11.80 -12.69
C ASN A 135 10.20 -11.36 -12.47
N ASP A 136 9.57 -10.77 -13.48
CA ASP A 136 8.20 -10.22 -13.40
C ASP A 136 7.20 -11.23 -12.84
N SER A 137 7.23 -12.47 -13.32
CA SER A 137 6.27 -13.49 -12.89
C SER A 137 6.45 -13.87 -11.43
N VAL A 138 7.68 -13.94 -10.96
CA VAL A 138 7.98 -14.26 -9.56
C VAL A 138 7.55 -13.12 -8.65
N ILE A 139 7.83 -11.88 -9.03
CA ILE A 139 7.41 -10.70 -8.27
C ILE A 139 5.88 -10.61 -8.22
N PHE A 140 5.22 -10.89 -9.33
CA PHE A 140 3.76 -10.97 -9.38
C PHE A 140 3.22 -11.95 -8.33
N GLU A 141 3.77 -13.15 -8.27
CA GLU A 141 3.34 -14.17 -7.31
C GLU A 141 3.62 -13.76 -5.87
N ILE A 142 4.77 -13.13 -5.61
CA ILE A 142 5.13 -12.66 -4.27
C ILE A 142 4.18 -11.56 -3.81
N VAL A 143 3.88 -10.60 -4.67
CA VAL A 143 2.94 -9.52 -4.36
C VAL A 143 1.54 -10.07 -4.10
N THR A 144 1.07 -10.98 -4.94
CA THR A 144 -0.22 -11.63 -4.76
C THR A 144 -0.30 -12.34 -3.40
N ALA A 145 0.72 -13.12 -3.08
CA ALA A 145 0.77 -13.86 -1.80
C ALA A 145 0.82 -12.91 -0.60
N CYS A 146 1.62 -11.87 -0.68
CA CYS A 146 1.75 -10.87 0.37
C CYS A 146 0.41 -10.20 0.67
N VAL A 147 -0.31 -9.79 -0.35
CA VAL A 147 -1.60 -9.12 -0.20
C VAL A 147 -2.65 -10.10 0.31
N LYS A 148 -2.70 -11.34 -0.19
CA LYS A 148 -3.62 -12.36 0.31
C LYS A 148 -3.41 -12.63 1.80
N GLU A 149 -2.17 -12.78 2.21
CA GLU A 149 -1.83 -13.00 3.62
C GLU A 149 -2.28 -11.82 4.47
N ALA A 150 -2.02 -10.61 4.03
CA ALA A 150 -2.43 -9.40 4.74
C ALA A 150 -3.95 -9.32 4.90
N ILE A 151 -4.70 -9.62 3.84
CA ILE A 151 -6.17 -9.65 3.88
C ILE A 151 -6.65 -10.69 4.87
N GLY A 152 -6.07 -11.88 4.85
CA GLY A 152 -6.45 -12.96 5.76
C GLY A 152 -6.22 -12.59 7.21
N GLU A 153 -5.07 -12.05 7.54
CA GLU A 153 -4.74 -11.60 8.89
C GLU A 153 -5.61 -10.42 9.31
N GLY A 154 -5.79 -9.44 8.43
CA GLY A 154 -6.59 -8.27 8.71
C GLY A 154 -8.07 -8.57 8.90
N SER A 155 -8.59 -9.57 8.21
CA SER A 155 -9.97 -10.02 8.38
C SER A 155 -10.15 -10.85 9.65
N PHE A 156 -9.11 -11.55 10.05
CA PHE A 156 -9.13 -12.44 11.20
C PHE A 156 -9.05 -11.69 12.53
N VAL A 157 -8.22 -10.66 12.61
CA VAL A 157 -7.99 -9.89 13.84
C VAL A 157 -9.29 -9.33 14.45
N PRO A 158 -10.17 -8.65 13.68
CA PRO A 158 -11.44 -8.18 14.25
C PRO A 158 -12.32 -9.31 14.79
N SER A 159 -12.32 -10.45 14.13
CA SER A 159 -13.07 -11.62 14.59
C SER A 159 -12.52 -12.17 15.90
N ILE A 160 -11.20 -12.20 16.03
CA ILE A 160 -10.53 -12.62 17.27
C ILE A 160 -10.89 -11.70 18.43
N ASP A 161 -10.83 -10.40 18.19
CA ASP A 161 -11.15 -9.42 19.22
C ASP A 161 -12.58 -9.56 19.70
N PHE A 162 -13.47 -9.79 18.77
CA PHE A 162 -14.87 -10.01 19.08
C PHE A 162 -15.08 -11.31 19.87
N ASP A 163 -14.44 -12.38 19.46
CA ASP A 163 -14.52 -13.67 20.14
C ASP A 163 -13.90 -13.61 21.53
N THR A 164 -12.85 -12.80 21.69
CA THR A 164 -12.20 -12.60 22.96
C THR A 164 -13.12 -11.92 23.97
N GLU A 165 -13.95 -11.01 23.53
CA GLU A 165 -14.92 -10.37 24.39
C GLU A 165 -15.97 -11.36 24.90
N GLY A 166 -16.37 -12.28 24.04
CA GLY A 166 -17.30 -13.32 24.42
C GLY A 166 -16.66 -14.47 25.16
N ALA A 167 -15.42 -14.76 24.90
CA ALA A 167 -14.72 -15.91 25.47
C ALA A 167 -14.60 -15.88 27.00
N PRO A 168 -14.34 -14.76 27.65
CA PRO A 168 -14.26 -14.73 29.12
C PRO A 168 -15.56 -15.08 29.82
N GLU A 169 -16.66 -15.00 29.12
CA GLU A 169 -17.97 -15.31 29.67
C GLU A 169 -18.31 -16.79 29.58
N ILE A 170 -17.57 -17.50 28.79
CA ILE A 170 -17.85 -18.91 28.45
C ILE A 170 -17.20 -19.92 29.39
N PRO A 171 -16.00 -19.68 29.93
CA PRO A 171 -15.25 -20.71 30.68
C PRO A 171 -15.98 -21.38 31.79
#